data_7978ea8fc20553328c6385fb504d00b2
#
_entry.id   7978ea8fc20553328c6385fb504d00b2
#
_cell.length_a   1.000
_cell.length_b   1.000
_cell.length_c   1.000
_cell.angle_alpha   90.00
_cell.angle_beta   90.00
_cell.angle_gamma   90.00
#
_symmetry.space_group_name_H-M   'P 1'
#
loop_
_entity.id
_entity.type
_entity.pdbx_description
1 polymer ?
#
loop_
_entity_poly.entity_id
_entity_poly.type
_entity_poly.pdbx_seq_one_letter_code
_entity_poly.pdbx_strand_id
1 'polypeptide(L)'
;LKKAGQTTEMAVAQIEASKLSVDASLLSLEQQITEVENSLSPLLGVVPQRIDRSTLDMQSFPDTLSVGVPLQLLQRRPDVRQSEAVLAEFFYTTNRAYSAFYPAITLSGSAGWTNAAGAIISNPGEWLFSAVGALVQPLFNRGQNIANLKVAKARQEEALLTFRQTLLNAGTEVNDALLQWQVARRRLDLDR
;
A
#
# COMPACT_ATOMS: atom_id res chain seq x y z
N LEU A 1 47.03 -25.32 -30.43
CA LEU A 1 48.26 -24.52 -30.14
C LEU A 1 49.24 -25.33 -29.27
N LYS A 2 48.79 -26.04 -28.20
CA LYS A 2 49.68 -26.90 -27.39
C LYS A 2 50.32 -28.01 -28.22
N LYS A 3 49.56 -28.68 -29.09
CA LYS A 3 50.04 -29.72 -30.00
C LYS A 3 51.04 -29.25 -31.03
N ALA A 4 51.06 -27.95 -31.32
CA ALA A 4 52.03 -27.31 -32.24
C ALA A 4 53.29 -26.76 -31.53
N GLY A 5 53.42 -26.97 -30.21
CA GLY A 5 54.57 -26.49 -29.44
C GLY A 5 54.66 -24.95 -29.27
N GLN A 6 53.59 -24.23 -29.59
CA GLN A 6 53.57 -22.74 -29.57
C GLN A 6 53.16 -22.14 -28.24
N THR A 7 52.66 -22.94 -27.27
CA THR A 7 52.22 -22.44 -25.96
C THR A 7 52.62 -23.41 -24.85
N THR A 8 52.86 -22.85 -23.64
CA THR A 8 53.17 -23.59 -22.43
C THR A 8 51.92 -24.22 -21.79
N GLU A 9 52.07 -25.33 -21.05
CA GLU A 9 50.95 -25.93 -20.30
C GLU A 9 50.27 -24.97 -19.34
N MET A 10 51.02 -24.06 -18.73
CA MET A 10 50.52 -23.04 -17.86
C MET A 10 49.56 -22.07 -18.58
N ALA A 11 49.89 -21.64 -19.81
CA ALA A 11 49.03 -20.76 -20.58
C ALA A 11 47.70 -21.47 -20.97
N VAL A 12 47.73 -22.77 -21.28
CA VAL A 12 46.51 -23.53 -21.55
C VAL A 12 45.64 -23.67 -20.33
N ALA A 13 46.23 -23.99 -19.17
CA ALA A 13 45.50 -24.09 -17.92
C ALA A 13 44.87 -22.73 -17.47
N GLN A 14 45.56 -21.62 -17.73
CA GLN A 14 45.04 -20.29 -17.44
C GLN A 14 43.85 -19.90 -18.33
N ILE A 15 43.89 -20.27 -19.60
CA ILE A 15 42.76 -20.05 -20.53
C ILE A 15 41.57 -20.93 -20.14
N GLU A 16 41.79 -22.17 -19.74
CA GLU A 16 40.74 -23.08 -19.27
C GLU A 16 40.10 -22.54 -17.98
N ALA A 17 40.91 -22.06 -17.03
CA ALA A 17 40.41 -21.43 -15.80
C ALA A 17 39.59 -20.15 -16.11
N SER A 18 40.05 -19.32 -17.03
CA SER A 18 39.30 -18.12 -17.49
C SER A 18 37.99 -18.53 -18.16
N LYS A 19 37.97 -19.54 -18.99
CA LYS A 19 36.74 -20.06 -19.60
C LYS A 19 35.76 -20.53 -18.57
N LEU A 20 36.17 -21.34 -17.60
CA LEU A 20 35.30 -21.80 -16.51
C LEU A 20 34.74 -20.66 -15.68
N SER A 21 35.53 -19.59 -15.44
CA SER A 21 35.05 -18.38 -14.76
C SER A 21 33.98 -17.64 -15.55
N VAL A 22 34.13 -17.55 -16.88
CA VAL A 22 33.12 -16.97 -17.76
C VAL A 22 31.85 -17.82 -17.81
N ASP A 23 32.00 -19.15 -17.92
CA ASP A 23 30.85 -20.08 -17.91
C ASP A 23 30.08 -19.98 -16.57
N ALA A 24 30.77 -19.89 -15.44
CA ALA A 24 30.14 -19.68 -14.14
C ALA A 24 29.39 -18.32 -14.05
N SER A 25 29.97 -17.27 -14.61
CA SER A 25 29.33 -15.94 -14.69
C SER A 25 28.08 -15.96 -15.56
N LEU A 26 28.10 -16.71 -16.66
CA LEU A 26 26.96 -16.87 -17.55
C LEU A 26 25.79 -17.57 -16.83
N LEU A 27 26.07 -18.65 -16.10
CA LEU A 27 25.04 -19.32 -15.27
C LEU A 27 24.44 -18.39 -14.20
N SER A 28 25.27 -17.54 -13.58
CA SER A 28 24.81 -16.56 -12.61
C SER A 28 23.88 -15.50 -13.26
N LEU A 29 24.18 -15.06 -14.47
CA LEU A 29 23.33 -14.13 -15.22
C LEU A 29 22.01 -14.80 -15.65
N GLU A 30 22.02 -16.05 -16.08
CA GLU A 30 20.80 -16.80 -16.40
C GLU A 30 19.89 -16.96 -15.18
N GLN A 31 20.48 -17.22 -14.00
CA GLN A 31 19.73 -17.25 -12.75
C GLN A 31 19.08 -15.88 -12.46
N GLN A 32 19.83 -14.79 -12.53
CA GLN A 32 19.31 -13.43 -12.29
C GLN A 32 18.17 -13.09 -13.26
N ILE A 33 18.28 -13.45 -14.52
CA ILE A 33 17.21 -13.27 -15.50
C ILE A 33 15.94 -14.01 -15.05
N THR A 34 16.07 -15.26 -14.65
CA THR A 34 14.93 -16.06 -14.18
C THR A 34 14.30 -15.47 -12.92
N GLU A 35 15.10 -14.99 -11.98
CA GLU A 35 14.60 -14.32 -10.76
C GLU A 35 13.80 -13.05 -11.10
N VAL A 36 14.27 -12.25 -12.06
CA VAL A 36 13.55 -11.05 -12.52
C VAL A 36 12.24 -11.43 -13.23
N GLU A 37 12.27 -12.44 -14.12
CA GLU A 37 11.05 -12.96 -14.78
C GLU A 37 10.02 -13.47 -13.76
N ASN A 38 10.48 -14.18 -12.73
CA ASN A 38 9.64 -14.64 -11.63
C ASN A 38 9.06 -13.47 -10.80
N SER A 39 9.79 -12.37 -10.63
CA SER A 39 9.30 -11.19 -9.92
C SER A 39 8.29 -10.37 -10.73
N LEU A 40 8.39 -10.40 -12.06
CA LEU A 40 7.46 -9.72 -12.98
C LEU A 40 6.14 -10.49 -13.13
N SER A 41 6.17 -11.82 -13.06
CA SER A 41 5.00 -12.66 -13.27
C SER A 41 3.82 -12.32 -12.35
N PRO A 42 3.99 -12.12 -11.02
CA PRO A 42 2.92 -11.70 -10.13
C PRO A 42 2.37 -10.29 -10.45
N LEU A 43 3.22 -9.38 -10.93
CA LEU A 43 2.79 -8.03 -11.32
C LEU A 43 1.88 -8.07 -12.56
N LEU A 44 2.10 -9.04 -13.44
CA LEU A 44 1.26 -9.30 -14.62
C LEU A 44 0.04 -10.18 -14.29
N GLY A 45 -0.05 -10.72 -13.08
CA GLY A 45 -1.14 -11.60 -12.66
C GLY A 45 -1.09 -12.99 -13.30
N VAL A 46 0.09 -13.43 -13.73
CA VAL A 46 0.32 -14.75 -14.37
C VAL A 46 1.21 -15.63 -13.49
N VAL A 47 1.15 -16.95 -13.71
CA VAL A 47 2.10 -17.89 -13.08
C VAL A 47 3.51 -17.63 -13.59
N PRO A 48 4.56 -17.92 -12.79
CA PRO A 48 5.94 -17.77 -13.22
C PRO A 48 6.20 -18.48 -14.55
N GLN A 49 6.63 -17.72 -15.54
CA GLN A 49 6.90 -18.19 -16.89
C GLN A 49 7.97 -17.35 -17.55
N ARG A 50 8.59 -17.89 -18.59
CA ARG A 50 9.53 -17.14 -19.42
C ARG A 50 8.79 -16.01 -20.14
N ILE A 51 9.36 -14.81 -20.11
CA ILE A 51 8.78 -13.62 -20.74
C ILE A 51 9.50 -13.37 -22.08
N ASP A 52 8.71 -13.27 -23.16
CA ASP A 52 9.25 -12.91 -24.47
C ASP A 52 9.78 -11.47 -24.44
N ARG A 53 11.01 -11.28 -24.88
CA ARG A 53 11.71 -10.01 -24.89
C ARG A 53 12.44 -9.78 -26.21
N SER A 54 12.49 -8.51 -26.62
CA SER A 54 13.30 -8.08 -27.74
C SER A 54 14.79 -8.00 -27.35
N THR A 55 15.66 -7.91 -28.34
CA THR A 55 17.08 -7.61 -28.10
C THR A 55 17.27 -6.19 -27.60
N LEU A 56 18.34 -5.95 -26.85
CA LEU A 56 18.64 -4.63 -26.27
C LEU A 56 18.71 -3.54 -27.36
N ASP A 57 19.26 -3.84 -28.53
CA ASP A 57 19.40 -2.90 -29.65
C ASP A 57 18.07 -2.46 -30.26
N MET A 58 17.01 -3.24 -30.08
CA MET A 58 15.66 -2.90 -30.55
C MET A 58 14.84 -2.06 -29.55
N GLN A 59 15.36 -1.87 -28.34
CA GLN A 59 14.68 -1.10 -27.31
C GLN A 59 15.00 0.38 -27.48
N SER A 60 13.98 1.20 -27.66
CA SER A 60 14.08 2.66 -27.63
C SER A 60 13.61 3.19 -26.28
N PHE A 61 14.46 3.93 -25.62
CA PHE A 61 14.10 4.62 -24.37
C PHE A 61 13.71 6.06 -24.69
N PRO A 62 12.69 6.62 -24.00
CA PRO A 62 12.32 8.03 -24.20
C PRO A 62 13.50 8.95 -23.87
N ASP A 63 13.73 9.95 -24.72
CA ASP A 63 14.87 10.86 -24.59
C ASP A 63 14.80 11.74 -23.35
N THR A 64 13.61 12.05 -22.90
CA THR A 64 13.37 12.84 -21.70
C THR A 64 12.18 12.31 -20.93
N LEU A 65 12.34 12.03 -19.65
CA LEU A 65 11.21 11.95 -18.73
C LEU A 65 10.94 13.37 -18.24
N SER A 66 9.70 13.83 -18.33
CA SER A 66 9.30 15.14 -17.81
C SER A 66 9.66 15.23 -16.32
N VAL A 67 10.57 16.14 -16.01
CA VAL A 67 11.02 16.38 -14.65
C VAL A 67 9.91 17.14 -13.92
N GLY A 68 9.37 16.53 -12.91
CA GLY A 68 8.34 17.08 -12.05
C GLY A 68 7.25 16.04 -11.82
N VAL A 69 7.08 15.63 -10.58
CA VAL A 69 5.97 14.75 -10.20
C VAL A 69 4.77 15.66 -9.97
N PRO A 70 3.79 15.70 -10.89
CA PRO A 70 2.57 16.42 -10.61
C PRO A 70 1.95 15.84 -9.33
N LEU A 71 1.53 16.70 -8.42
CA LEU A 71 0.85 16.29 -7.18
C LEU A 71 -0.29 15.29 -7.45
N GLN A 72 -0.92 15.40 -8.64
CA GLN A 72 -1.94 14.48 -9.12
C GLN A 72 -1.47 13.02 -9.27
N LEU A 73 -0.19 12.78 -9.57
CA LEU A 73 0.35 11.42 -9.64
C LEU A 73 0.56 10.84 -8.24
N LEU A 74 0.99 11.65 -7.29
CA LEU A 74 1.10 11.24 -5.89
C LEU A 74 -0.27 10.86 -5.31
N GLN A 75 -1.33 11.58 -5.66
CA GLN A 75 -2.70 11.28 -5.22
C GLN A 75 -3.24 9.93 -5.74
N ARG A 76 -2.67 9.38 -6.81
CA ARG A 76 -3.06 8.06 -7.35
C ARG A 76 -2.35 6.90 -6.66
N ARG A 77 -1.33 7.16 -5.86
CA ARG A 77 -0.60 6.12 -5.13
C ARG A 77 -1.49 5.50 -4.05
N PRO A 78 -1.52 4.17 -3.94
CA PRO A 78 -2.36 3.48 -2.94
C PRO A 78 -1.98 3.82 -1.50
N ASP A 79 -0.68 3.96 -1.19
CA ASP A 79 -0.16 4.32 0.13
C ASP A 79 -0.57 5.73 0.56
N VAL A 80 -0.53 6.69 -0.36
CA VAL A 80 -1.00 8.07 -0.13
C VAL A 80 -2.50 8.09 0.12
N ARG A 81 -3.29 7.38 -0.70
CA ARG A 81 -4.74 7.27 -0.50
C ARG A 81 -5.11 6.57 0.79
N GLN A 82 -4.35 5.57 1.18
CA GLN A 82 -4.54 4.89 2.46
C GLN A 82 -4.31 5.84 3.64
N SER A 83 -3.21 6.59 3.63
CA SER A 83 -2.90 7.55 4.70
C SER A 83 -3.89 8.72 4.75
N GLU A 84 -4.43 9.16 3.59
CA GLU A 84 -5.52 10.12 3.50
C GLU A 84 -6.82 9.58 4.12
N ALA A 85 -7.17 8.33 3.82
CA ALA A 85 -8.35 7.69 4.40
C ALA A 85 -8.25 7.53 5.92
N VAL A 86 -7.06 7.20 6.44
CA VAL A 86 -6.78 7.13 7.88
C VAL A 86 -6.92 8.52 8.52
N LEU A 87 -6.44 9.58 7.88
CA LEU A 87 -6.64 10.95 8.36
C LEU A 87 -8.12 11.32 8.42
N ALA A 88 -8.90 10.96 7.40
CA ALA A 88 -10.34 11.16 7.38
C ALA A 88 -11.06 10.39 8.51
N GLU A 89 -10.66 9.15 8.80
CA GLU A 89 -11.17 8.37 9.93
C GLU A 89 -10.98 9.10 11.26
N PHE A 90 -9.77 9.60 11.54
CA PHE A 90 -9.50 10.33 12.78
C PHE A 90 -10.20 11.70 12.84
N PHE A 91 -10.42 12.34 11.71
CA PHE A 91 -11.25 13.55 11.62
C PHE A 91 -12.70 13.24 12.07
N TYR A 92 -13.31 12.18 11.54
CA TYR A 92 -14.66 11.78 11.96
C TYR A 92 -14.71 11.30 13.42
N THR A 93 -13.65 10.63 13.88
CA THR A 93 -13.52 10.21 15.29
C THR A 93 -13.47 11.42 16.22
N THR A 94 -12.77 12.48 15.84
CA THR A 94 -12.74 13.75 16.58
C THR A 94 -14.13 14.41 16.60
N ASN A 95 -14.84 14.43 15.49
CA ASN A 95 -16.20 14.95 15.42
C ASN A 95 -17.17 14.14 16.29
N ARG A 96 -17.00 12.81 16.35
CA ARG A 96 -17.74 11.95 17.27
C ARG A 96 -17.44 12.30 18.74
N ALA A 97 -16.19 12.59 19.09
CA ALA A 97 -15.84 13.02 20.43
C ALA A 97 -16.46 14.38 20.78
N TYR A 98 -16.60 15.28 19.81
CA TYR A 98 -17.34 16.54 19.97
C TYR A 98 -18.83 16.31 20.18
N SER A 99 -19.44 15.36 19.47
CA SER A 99 -20.87 15.08 19.61
C SER A 99 -21.27 14.62 21.01
N ALA A 100 -20.33 14.06 21.78
CA ALA A 100 -20.58 13.65 23.16
C ALA A 100 -20.87 14.84 24.13
N PHE A 101 -20.66 16.08 23.69
CA PHE A 101 -21.02 17.29 24.47
C PHE A 101 -22.42 17.81 24.15
N TYR A 102 -23.09 17.27 23.14
CA TYR A 102 -24.45 17.64 22.78
C TYR A 102 -25.47 16.65 23.37
N PRO A 103 -26.73 17.08 23.58
CA PRO A 103 -27.78 16.18 24.01
C PRO A 103 -28.03 15.06 23.01
N ALA A 104 -28.14 13.84 23.49
CA ALA A 104 -28.52 12.70 22.67
C ALA A 104 -30.04 12.49 22.76
N ILE A 105 -30.69 12.38 21.61
CA ILE A 105 -32.10 12.03 21.51
C ILE A 105 -32.16 10.52 21.23
N THR A 106 -32.73 9.77 22.17
CA THR A 106 -32.98 8.33 22.00
C THR A 106 -34.46 8.11 21.80
N LEU A 107 -34.81 7.39 20.75
CA LEU A 107 -36.17 6.92 20.50
C LEU A 107 -36.16 5.39 20.60
N SER A 108 -36.90 4.87 21.55
CA SER A 108 -37.10 3.43 21.72
C SER A 108 -38.54 3.08 21.50
N GLY A 109 -38.80 2.03 20.73
CA GLY A 109 -40.13 1.49 20.51
C GLY A 109 -40.12 -0.01 20.75
N SER A 110 -41.19 -0.50 21.33
CA SER A 110 -41.43 -1.94 21.46
C SER A 110 -42.81 -2.27 20.92
N ALA A 111 -42.90 -3.39 20.22
CA ALA A 111 -44.15 -4.04 19.82
C ALA A 111 -44.19 -5.41 20.48
N GLY A 112 -45.26 -5.68 21.16
CA GLY A 112 -45.46 -6.94 21.84
C GLY A 112 -46.86 -7.48 21.59
N TRP A 113 -46.99 -8.77 21.72
CA TRP A 113 -48.26 -9.48 21.68
C TRP A 113 -48.53 -10.04 23.06
N THR A 114 -49.69 -9.69 23.65
CA THR A 114 -50.11 -10.29 24.91
C THR A 114 -51.33 -11.16 24.68
N ASN A 115 -51.28 -12.37 25.20
CA ASN A 115 -52.43 -13.27 25.26
C ASN A 115 -52.81 -13.53 26.72
N ALA A 116 -54.11 -13.55 27.03
CA ALA A 116 -54.57 -13.89 28.38
C ALA A 116 -54.13 -15.32 28.74
N ALA A 117 -53.59 -15.51 29.95
CA ALA A 117 -53.10 -16.80 30.40
C ALA A 117 -54.20 -17.85 30.27
N GLY A 118 -53.98 -18.88 29.45
CA GLY A 118 -54.88 -20.00 29.25
C GLY A 118 -55.75 -19.99 28.00
N ALA A 119 -55.74 -18.93 27.19
CA ALA A 119 -56.49 -18.90 25.92
C ALA A 119 -55.60 -19.42 24.78
N ILE A 120 -55.66 -20.69 24.54
CA ILE A 120 -54.99 -21.29 23.36
C ILE A 120 -55.79 -20.93 22.11
N ILE A 121 -55.21 -20.10 21.27
CA ILE A 121 -55.51 -19.94 19.81
C ILE A 121 -56.86 -19.30 19.41
N SER A 122 -57.85 -19.15 20.30
CA SER A 122 -59.17 -18.67 19.87
C SER A 122 -59.44 -17.17 20.04
N ASN A 123 -58.53 -16.44 20.67
CA ASN A 123 -58.62 -14.98 20.75
C ASN A 123 -57.30 -14.34 20.25
N PRO A 124 -57.35 -13.52 19.21
CA PRO A 124 -56.17 -12.87 18.65
C PRO A 124 -55.63 -11.79 19.58
N GLY A 125 -55.16 -12.07 20.74
CA GLY A 125 -54.55 -11.17 21.73
C GLY A 125 -54.39 -9.70 21.32
N GLU A 126 -54.14 -8.85 22.25
CA GLU A 126 -53.98 -7.41 21.98
C GLU A 126 -52.50 -7.09 21.59
N TRP A 127 -52.33 -6.30 20.55
CA TRP A 127 -51.04 -5.71 20.18
C TRP A 127 -50.75 -4.55 21.12
N LEU A 128 -49.63 -4.61 21.79
CA LEU A 128 -49.10 -3.51 22.59
C LEU A 128 -47.99 -2.82 21.84
N PHE A 129 -48.18 -1.52 21.58
CA PHE A 129 -47.16 -0.66 21.05
C PHE A 129 -46.75 0.35 22.10
N SER A 130 -45.48 0.51 22.34
CA SER A 130 -44.96 1.60 23.13
C SER A 130 -43.85 2.32 22.40
N ALA A 131 -43.85 3.65 22.45
CA ALA A 131 -42.80 4.48 21.95
C ALA A 131 -42.40 5.47 23.05
N VAL A 132 -41.10 5.54 23.36
CA VAL A 132 -40.56 6.45 24.36
C VAL A 132 -39.43 7.26 23.74
N GLY A 133 -39.55 8.59 23.78
CA GLY A 133 -38.50 9.52 23.45
C GLY A 133 -37.78 10.01 24.72
N ALA A 134 -36.47 9.93 24.78
CA ALA A 134 -35.67 10.49 25.86
C ALA A 134 -34.59 11.42 25.35
N LEU A 135 -34.42 12.56 26.03
CA LEU A 135 -33.32 13.49 25.82
C LEU A 135 -32.34 13.34 26.98
N VAL A 136 -31.12 12.93 26.67
CA VAL A 136 -30.09 12.69 27.67
C VAL A 136 -28.87 13.54 27.36
N GLN A 137 -28.45 14.36 28.32
CA GLN A 137 -27.19 15.11 28.22
C GLN A 137 -26.36 14.88 29.49
N PRO A 138 -25.17 14.27 29.40
CA PRO A 138 -24.29 14.13 30.54
C PRO A 138 -23.62 15.45 30.86
N LEU A 139 -24.05 16.15 31.93
CA LEU A 139 -23.47 17.39 32.40
C LEU A 139 -22.15 17.15 33.16
N PHE A 140 -22.06 16.06 33.92
CA PHE A 140 -20.89 15.69 34.71
C PHE A 140 -20.51 14.22 34.44
N ASN A 141 -19.40 13.99 33.70
CA ASN A 141 -18.87 12.66 33.39
C ASN A 141 -17.40 12.53 33.84
N ARG A 142 -17.08 12.97 35.05
CA ARG A 142 -15.73 12.89 35.65
C ARG A 142 -14.59 13.33 34.70
N GLY A 143 -14.87 14.29 33.80
CA GLY A 143 -13.89 14.76 32.81
C GLY A 143 -13.65 13.79 31.63
N GLN A 144 -14.35 12.66 31.54
CA GLN A 144 -14.12 11.63 30.50
C GLN A 144 -14.30 12.19 29.08
N ASN A 145 -15.35 12.99 28.84
CA ASN A 145 -15.59 13.58 27.52
C ASN A 145 -14.45 14.53 27.12
N ILE A 146 -13.92 15.31 28.06
CA ILE A 146 -12.79 16.21 27.83
C ILE A 146 -11.52 15.40 27.52
N ALA A 147 -11.26 14.34 28.28
CA ALA A 147 -10.11 13.47 28.06
C ALA A 147 -10.22 12.78 26.69
N ASN A 148 -11.37 12.20 26.34
CA ASN A 148 -11.61 11.57 25.06
C ASN A 148 -11.41 12.52 23.88
N LEU A 149 -11.89 13.77 24.00
CA LEU A 149 -11.70 14.78 22.96
C LEU A 149 -10.22 15.14 22.80
N LYS A 150 -9.48 15.29 23.90
CA LYS A 150 -8.04 15.56 23.84
C LYS A 150 -7.28 14.44 23.14
N VAL A 151 -7.59 13.19 23.50
CA VAL A 151 -7.00 12.00 22.85
C VAL A 151 -7.35 11.95 21.36
N ALA A 152 -8.61 12.18 21.00
CA ALA A 152 -9.05 12.19 19.61
C ALA A 152 -8.31 13.25 18.77
N LYS A 153 -8.16 14.47 19.31
CA LYS A 153 -7.40 15.54 18.66
C LYS A 153 -5.93 15.19 18.47
N ALA A 154 -5.27 14.63 19.49
CA ALA A 154 -3.88 14.21 19.39
C ALA A 154 -3.68 13.13 18.32
N ARG A 155 -4.59 12.14 18.24
CA ARG A 155 -4.57 11.12 17.20
C ARG A 155 -4.81 11.67 15.80
N GLN A 156 -5.69 12.67 15.67
CA GLN A 156 -5.90 13.36 14.40
C GLN A 156 -4.65 14.10 13.94
N GLU A 157 -3.94 14.76 14.86
CA GLU A 157 -2.67 15.43 14.56
C GLU A 157 -1.57 14.43 14.16
N GLU A 158 -1.45 13.31 14.87
CA GLU A 158 -0.55 12.21 14.51
C GLU A 158 -0.84 11.69 13.10
N ALA A 159 -2.11 11.45 12.76
CA ALA A 159 -2.51 11.01 11.43
C ALA A 159 -2.17 12.06 10.34
N LEU A 160 -2.31 13.34 10.63
CA LEU A 160 -1.93 14.43 9.73
C LEU A 160 -0.42 14.44 9.47
N LEU A 161 0.39 14.25 10.52
CA LEU A 161 1.85 14.19 10.38
C LEU A 161 2.28 12.94 9.60
N THR A 162 1.64 11.82 9.86
CA THR A 162 1.87 10.57 9.11
C THR A 162 1.51 10.73 7.62
N PHE A 163 0.39 11.36 7.31
CA PHE A 163 0.02 11.66 5.92
C PHE A 163 1.06 12.56 5.23
N ARG A 164 1.52 13.61 5.89
CA ARG A 164 2.58 14.48 5.38
C ARG A 164 3.88 13.71 5.13
N GLN A 165 4.26 12.84 6.06
CA GLN A 165 5.47 12.00 5.91
C GLN A 165 5.34 11.06 4.72
N THR A 166 4.18 10.44 4.52
CA THR A 166 3.91 9.56 3.36
C THR A 166 4.05 10.33 2.04
N LEU A 167 3.54 11.55 1.97
CA LEU A 167 3.70 12.42 0.80
C LEU A 167 5.16 12.76 0.51
N LEU A 168 5.94 13.10 1.56
CA LEU A 168 7.36 13.40 1.41
C LEU A 168 8.15 12.18 0.94
N ASN A 169 7.89 11.01 1.53
CA ASN A 169 8.53 9.76 1.13
C ASN A 169 8.20 9.42 -0.33
N ALA A 170 6.93 9.52 -0.72
CA ALA A 170 6.50 9.28 -2.08
C ALA A 170 7.19 10.23 -3.09
N GLY A 171 7.38 11.50 -2.73
CA GLY A 171 8.12 12.47 -3.54
C GLY A 171 9.61 12.11 -3.67
N THR A 172 10.23 11.69 -2.57
CA THR A 172 11.63 11.25 -2.54
C THR A 172 11.85 10.02 -3.41
N GLU A 173 11.01 9.00 -3.28
CA GLU A 173 11.08 7.77 -4.09
C GLU A 173 11.03 8.06 -5.60
N VAL A 174 10.17 8.97 -6.02
CA VAL A 174 10.09 9.33 -7.44
C VAL A 174 11.34 10.10 -7.89
N ASN A 175 11.86 11.01 -7.07
CA ASN A 175 13.10 11.72 -7.40
C ASN A 175 14.28 10.74 -7.48
N ASP A 176 14.38 9.79 -6.57
CA ASP A 176 15.43 8.78 -6.57
C ASP A 176 15.34 7.88 -7.82
N ALA A 177 14.12 7.45 -8.19
CA ALA A 177 13.90 6.68 -9.41
C ALA A 177 14.28 7.45 -10.67
N LEU A 178 13.95 8.74 -10.76
CA LEU A 178 14.37 9.62 -11.86
C LEU A 178 15.88 9.77 -11.93
N LEU A 179 16.54 9.95 -10.80
CA LEU A 179 18.00 10.03 -10.73
C LEU A 179 18.65 8.72 -11.17
N GLN A 180 18.16 7.58 -10.69
CA GLN A 180 18.65 6.26 -11.09
C GLN A 180 18.51 6.07 -12.61
N TRP A 181 17.37 6.43 -13.17
CA TRP A 181 17.16 6.35 -14.62
C TRP A 181 18.16 7.23 -15.38
N GLN A 182 18.37 8.49 -14.95
CA GLN A 182 19.33 9.41 -15.58
C GLN A 182 20.78 8.87 -15.53
N VAL A 183 21.17 8.31 -14.36
CA VAL A 183 22.50 7.71 -14.19
C VAL A 183 22.67 6.47 -15.07
N ALA A 184 21.67 5.59 -15.11
CA ALA A 184 21.70 4.39 -15.94
C ALA A 184 21.83 4.75 -17.43
N ARG A 185 21.09 5.76 -17.88
CA ARG A 185 21.19 6.25 -19.26
C ARG A 185 22.60 6.79 -19.58
N ARG A 186 23.18 7.62 -18.72
CA ARG A 186 24.54 8.14 -18.92
C ARG A 186 25.59 7.02 -18.98
N ARG A 187 25.41 5.95 -18.18
CA ARG A 187 26.30 4.78 -18.26
C ARG A 187 26.19 4.10 -19.60
N LEU A 188 24.99 3.90 -20.11
CA LEU A 188 24.77 3.28 -21.42
C LEU A 188 25.41 4.08 -22.57
N ASP A 189 25.43 5.43 -22.48
CA ASP A 189 26.10 6.30 -23.45
C ASP A 189 27.62 6.25 -23.32
N LEU A 190 28.18 5.89 -22.15
CA LEU A 190 29.62 5.74 -21.93
C LEU A 190 30.14 4.35 -22.33
N ASP A 191 29.30 3.33 -22.31
CA ASP A 191 29.64 1.94 -22.62
C ASP A 191 29.49 1.63 -24.13
N ARG A 192 28.99 2.58 -24.96
CA ARG A 192 28.94 2.54 -26.42
C ARG A 192 30.17 3.16 -27.05
#